data_512354b6e71c67c447abba22a08a155f
#
_entry.id   512354b6e71c67c447abba22a08a155f
#
_cell.length_a   1.000
_cell.length_b   1.000
_cell.length_c   1.000
_cell.angle_alpha   90.00
_cell.angle_beta   90.00
_cell.angle_gamma   90.00
#
_symmetry.space_group_name_H-M   'P 1'
#
loop_
_entity.id
_entity.type
_entity.pdbx_description
1 polymer ?
#
loop_
_entity_poly.entity_id
_entity_poly.type
_entity_poly.pdbx_seq_one_letter_code
_entity_poly.pdbx_strand_id
1 'polypeptide(L)'
;MLAVSCFRVTLSLRKEQAMPEYKAPGVYIEEIGAFAPPIVGVATAVAVFVGHTEIASQAGHAVTLVPTRIDSPKDYSAIFGGAHAARFKVQPVIASEADFTAGGAGYALSSETTFNLYDSIRLFYANGGGTCYVVSAGSYADDPAQRAAALQAGLAAVHDLTGPTMLVIPEATLLELNDYRLLRQAMLTQCADKQDRVAILDVIGTDRSFPSADLRTVETYLHDRIADFRDGLAAAPETLKFGMAYAPFLKTSLVDVGDFSFANFDSDSKETVTALLASEIDRLYPARDPNAQSLKNDLRDVWDAKPPTRTVLGQKLVAQIPLLSGIFAAMAAKRGTLPPSPAIAGIYTQNDNSRGVWKAPANIGLSAVTAPTLPINDAMQDDLNVPLDGLVVNTIRSFMNRGTLVWGARTLDGNSSEWRYVSVRRTLIYVEQSVALALEPIVFEPNVAQTWARVTAMIENFLQGLWRQGGLMGPTPKDAFYVKCGLGVTMTAQDLLDGRLIVEIGLAPVRPAEFIVLRIGQHMQGA
;
A
#
# COMPACT_ATOMS: atom_id res chain seq x y z
N MET A 1 -2.26 49.04 19.80
CA MET A 1 -2.01 48.07 20.89
C MET A 1 -2.30 46.68 20.32
N LEU A 2 -1.26 46.05 19.83
CA LEU A 2 -1.30 44.69 19.25
C LEU A 2 -0.87 43.70 20.32
N ALA A 3 -1.77 42.77 20.67
CA ALA A 3 -1.46 41.67 21.58
C ALA A 3 -0.86 40.52 20.74
N VAL A 4 0.44 40.29 20.91
CA VAL A 4 1.14 39.12 20.38
C VAL A 4 0.91 37.97 21.33
N SER A 5 0.15 36.95 20.91
CA SER A 5 -0.03 35.71 21.67
C SER A 5 1.14 34.78 21.36
N CYS A 6 2.03 34.64 22.34
CA CYS A 6 3.19 33.75 22.28
C CYS A 6 2.75 32.36 22.76
N PHE A 7 2.66 31.38 21.86
CA PHE A 7 2.45 29.96 22.22
C PHE A 7 3.78 29.38 22.73
N ARG A 8 3.83 29.14 24.03
CA ARG A 8 4.95 28.49 24.71
C ARG A 8 4.71 26.98 24.65
N VAL A 9 5.44 26.28 23.79
CA VAL A 9 5.55 24.82 23.85
C VAL A 9 6.35 24.49 25.11
N THR A 10 5.67 23.98 26.13
CA THR A 10 6.32 23.47 27.34
C THR A 10 6.75 22.04 27.06
N LEU A 11 8.00 21.84 26.65
CA LEU A 11 8.67 20.56 26.81
C LEU A 11 8.70 20.28 28.33
N SER A 12 7.98 19.26 28.75
CA SER A 12 8.08 18.69 30.09
C SER A 12 9.46 18.04 30.20
N LEU A 13 10.44 18.82 30.60
CA LEU A 13 11.68 18.30 31.16
C LEU A 13 11.28 17.47 32.39
N ARG A 14 11.56 16.15 32.33
CA ARG A 14 11.53 15.32 33.54
C ARG A 14 12.34 16.06 34.59
N LYS A 15 11.71 16.30 35.72
CA LYS A 15 12.41 16.81 36.91
C LYS A 15 13.65 15.96 37.10
N GLU A 16 14.83 16.57 36.97
CA GLU A 16 16.03 16.08 37.62
C GLU A 16 15.66 15.86 39.08
N GLN A 17 15.75 14.63 39.56
CA GLN A 17 15.65 14.36 40.96
C GLN A 17 16.84 15.07 41.61
N ALA A 18 16.57 16.17 42.29
CA ALA A 18 17.58 16.85 43.09
C ALA A 18 18.20 15.82 44.03
N MET A 19 19.51 15.70 44.04
CA MET A 19 20.21 14.84 44.98
C MET A 19 19.75 15.19 46.40
N PRO A 20 19.38 14.20 47.23
CA PRO A 20 18.99 14.46 48.60
C PRO A 20 20.20 15.07 49.34
N GLU A 21 19.98 16.23 49.96
CA GLU A 21 21.01 16.94 50.75
C GLU A 21 21.18 16.22 52.09
N TYR A 22 22.21 15.35 52.20
CA TYR A 22 22.51 14.63 53.42
C TYR A 22 23.11 15.57 54.46
N LYS A 23 22.38 15.78 55.59
CA LYS A 23 22.77 16.74 56.65
C LYS A 23 23.39 16.13 57.91
N ALA A 24 23.44 14.80 57.98
CA ALA A 24 24.02 14.09 59.14
C ALA A 24 25.00 13.01 58.68
N PRO A 25 26.07 12.72 59.41
CA PRO A 25 26.92 11.57 59.12
C PRO A 25 26.13 10.26 59.28
N GLY A 26 26.09 9.42 58.21
CA GLY A 26 25.36 8.17 58.22
C GLY A 26 25.60 7.39 56.91
N VAL A 27 25.17 6.12 56.89
CA VAL A 27 25.13 5.32 55.68
C VAL A 27 23.77 5.52 55.03
N TYR A 28 23.75 6.11 53.87
CA TYR A 28 22.52 6.33 53.11
C TYR A 28 22.48 5.31 51.98
N ILE A 29 21.34 4.65 51.81
CA ILE A 29 21.11 3.72 50.70
C ILE A 29 20.29 4.48 49.68
N GLU A 30 20.90 4.71 48.53
CA GLU A 30 20.23 5.22 47.34
C GLU A 30 19.97 4.03 46.39
N GLU A 31 18.70 3.75 46.13
CA GLU A 31 18.36 2.80 45.07
C GLU A 31 18.50 3.52 43.70
N ILE A 32 19.66 3.36 43.09
CA ILE A 32 19.85 3.77 41.70
C ILE A 32 19.22 2.69 40.85
N GLY A 33 18.23 3.06 40.02
CA GLY A 33 17.63 2.14 39.02
C GLY A 33 18.71 1.57 38.11
N ALA A 34 19.21 0.37 38.43
CA ALA A 34 20.30 -0.31 37.73
C ALA A 34 19.87 -0.89 36.37
N PHE A 35 18.59 -0.77 36.01
CA PHE A 35 18.09 -1.28 34.76
C PHE A 35 18.16 -0.20 33.68
N ALA A 36 18.90 -0.51 32.61
CA ALA A 36 18.85 0.27 31.38
C ALA A 36 17.38 0.35 30.89
N PRO A 37 16.91 1.52 30.41
CA PRO A 37 15.55 1.62 29.90
C PRO A 37 15.33 0.59 28.79
N PRO A 38 14.18 -0.12 28.77
CA PRO A 38 13.92 -1.11 27.75
C PRO A 38 13.81 -0.43 26.38
N ILE A 39 14.31 -1.11 25.33
CA ILE A 39 14.08 -0.69 23.96
C ILE A 39 12.60 -0.82 23.65
N VAL A 40 11.98 0.27 23.24
CA VAL A 40 10.60 0.29 22.74
C VAL A 40 10.64 0.05 21.25
N GLY A 41 9.92 -0.98 20.78
CA GLY A 41 9.82 -1.26 19.36
C GLY A 41 9.13 -0.13 18.60
N VAL A 42 9.69 0.25 17.43
CA VAL A 42 9.08 1.24 16.54
C VAL A 42 7.84 0.68 15.85
N ALA A 43 6.99 1.55 15.27
CA ALA A 43 5.88 1.11 14.44
C ALA A 43 6.41 0.40 13.18
N THR A 44 5.75 -0.70 12.79
CA THR A 44 6.20 -1.56 11.67
C THR A 44 5.43 -1.34 10.37
N ALA A 45 4.22 -0.78 10.45
CA ALA A 45 3.28 -0.73 9.33
C ALA A 45 2.63 0.65 9.17
N VAL A 46 3.47 1.66 8.97
CA VAL A 46 3.03 3.02 8.66
C VAL A 46 3.24 3.28 7.18
N ALA A 47 2.14 3.36 6.42
CA ALA A 47 2.19 3.65 4.99
C ALA A 47 2.32 5.16 4.73
N VAL A 48 3.01 5.52 3.66
CA VAL A 48 2.89 6.85 3.05
C VAL A 48 2.38 6.70 1.62
N PHE A 49 1.33 7.42 1.31
CA PHE A 49 0.67 7.46 0.01
C PHE A 49 1.00 8.76 -0.71
N VAL A 50 1.33 8.66 -1.99
CA VAL A 50 1.56 9.82 -2.86
C VAL A 50 0.59 9.76 -4.04
N GLY A 51 -0.07 10.86 -4.35
CA GLY A 51 -0.98 10.98 -5.49
C GLY A 51 -1.73 12.31 -5.50
N HIS A 52 -2.62 12.50 -6.48
CA HIS A 52 -3.42 13.72 -6.63
C HIS A 52 -4.66 13.68 -5.74
N THR A 53 -5.12 14.85 -5.34
CA THR A 53 -6.24 15.03 -4.41
C THR A 53 -7.19 16.11 -4.91
N GLU A 54 -8.45 16.12 -4.45
CA GLU A 54 -9.41 17.18 -4.80
C GLU A 54 -8.95 18.52 -4.26
N ILE A 55 -8.56 18.54 -3.00
CA ILE A 55 -8.00 19.69 -2.28
C ILE A 55 -6.77 19.24 -1.50
N ALA A 56 -5.97 20.17 -1.01
CA ALA A 56 -4.87 19.90 -0.08
C ALA A 56 -4.80 21.06 0.92
N SER A 57 -5.63 21.01 1.97
CA SER A 57 -5.72 22.06 2.98
C SER A 57 -5.99 21.50 4.36
N GLN A 58 -5.19 21.91 5.35
CA GLN A 58 -5.36 21.57 6.75
C GLN A 58 -5.38 22.85 7.59
N ALA A 59 -6.45 23.06 8.36
CA ALA A 59 -6.64 24.26 9.19
C ALA A 59 -6.45 25.60 8.43
N GLY A 60 -6.82 25.64 7.14
CA GLY A 60 -6.70 26.83 6.29
C GLY A 60 -5.32 27.03 5.64
N HIS A 61 -4.38 26.12 5.87
CA HIS A 61 -3.05 26.15 5.23
C HIS A 61 -2.96 25.10 4.11
N ALA A 62 -2.33 25.46 3.00
CA ALA A 62 -2.07 24.51 1.91
C ALA A 62 -1.05 23.46 2.37
N VAL A 63 -1.34 22.17 2.06
CA VAL A 63 -0.48 21.03 2.39
C VAL A 63 -0.06 20.22 1.15
N THR A 64 -0.03 20.87 -0.02
CA THR A 64 0.53 20.26 -1.23
C THR A 64 2.03 19.99 -1.03
N LEU A 65 2.48 18.78 -1.39
CA LEU A 65 3.85 18.29 -1.17
C LEU A 65 4.29 18.30 0.32
N VAL A 66 3.34 18.31 1.25
CA VAL A 66 3.62 18.21 2.69
C VAL A 66 3.09 16.86 3.19
N PRO A 67 3.97 15.97 3.70
CA PRO A 67 3.54 14.71 4.29
C PRO A 67 2.61 14.96 5.47
N THR A 68 1.34 14.64 5.30
CA THR A 68 0.29 14.93 6.28
C THR A 68 -0.24 13.64 6.88
N ARG A 69 -0.16 13.52 8.20
CA ARG A 69 -0.66 12.35 8.93
C ARG A 69 -2.18 12.34 8.98
N ILE A 70 -2.74 11.17 8.73
CA ILE A 70 -4.17 10.88 8.90
C ILE A 70 -4.34 9.58 9.70
N ASP A 71 -5.40 9.52 10.50
CA ASP A 71 -5.71 8.35 11.33
C ASP A 71 -7.02 7.66 10.88
N SER A 72 -7.77 8.28 9.97
CA SER A 72 -9.06 7.76 9.48
C SER A 72 -9.40 8.23 8.06
N PRO A 73 -10.35 7.54 7.36
CA PRO A 73 -10.91 8.03 6.09
C PRO A 73 -11.59 9.40 6.20
N LYS A 74 -12.11 9.75 7.38
CA LYS A 74 -12.72 11.06 7.62
C LYS A 74 -11.69 12.19 7.62
N ASP A 75 -10.51 11.93 8.21
CA ASP A 75 -9.40 12.90 8.19
C ASP A 75 -8.94 13.13 6.75
N TYR A 76 -8.85 12.05 5.94
CA TYR A 76 -8.55 12.18 4.53
C TYR A 76 -9.55 13.12 3.84
N SER A 77 -10.86 12.84 3.98
CA SER A 77 -11.89 13.66 3.30
C SER A 77 -11.90 15.11 3.77
N ALA A 78 -11.57 15.37 5.04
CA ALA A 78 -11.52 16.72 5.59
C ALA A 78 -10.33 17.54 5.06
N ILE A 79 -9.20 16.89 4.77
CA ILE A 79 -7.94 17.55 4.37
C ILE A 79 -7.76 17.51 2.84
N PHE A 80 -8.11 16.39 2.21
CA PHE A 80 -7.81 16.09 0.81
C PHE A 80 -9.03 15.99 -0.10
N GLY A 81 -10.24 16.08 0.47
CA GLY A 81 -11.49 16.05 -0.29
C GLY A 81 -11.96 14.65 -0.64
N GLY A 82 -12.74 14.57 -1.71
CA GLY A 82 -13.41 13.36 -2.19
C GLY A 82 -12.79 12.77 -3.45
N ALA A 83 -13.57 11.90 -4.07
CA ALA A 83 -13.18 11.24 -5.30
C ALA A 83 -13.21 12.16 -6.51
N HIS A 84 -12.33 11.92 -7.46
CA HIS A 84 -12.40 12.57 -8.77
C HIS A 84 -13.73 12.24 -9.48
N ALA A 85 -14.42 13.26 -9.99
CA ALA A 85 -15.62 13.11 -10.79
C ALA A 85 -15.25 12.73 -12.24
N ALA A 86 -14.82 11.47 -12.43
CA ALA A 86 -14.42 10.97 -13.74
C ALA A 86 -15.56 11.12 -14.77
N ARG A 87 -15.20 11.52 -15.98
CA ARG A 87 -16.09 11.56 -17.14
C ARG A 87 -15.75 10.44 -18.10
N PHE A 88 -16.78 9.74 -18.57
CA PHE A 88 -16.63 8.58 -19.43
C PHE A 88 -17.16 8.87 -20.82
N LYS A 89 -16.33 8.59 -21.81
CA LYS A 89 -16.68 8.57 -23.21
C LYS A 89 -17.17 7.17 -23.58
N VAL A 90 -18.33 7.11 -24.24
CA VAL A 90 -18.96 5.87 -24.71
C VAL A 90 -18.62 5.68 -26.19
N GLN A 91 -17.96 4.60 -26.53
CA GLN A 91 -17.50 4.30 -27.89
C GLN A 91 -17.91 2.89 -28.32
N PRO A 92 -18.38 2.70 -29.58
CA PRO A 92 -18.66 1.38 -30.10
C PRO A 92 -17.36 0.59 -30.27
N VAL A 93 -17.40 -0.69 -29.87
CA VAL A 93 -16.26 -1.61 -29.97
C VAL A 93 -16.73 -3.02 -30.35
N ILE A 94 -15.80 -3.90 -30.67
CA ILE A 94 -16.11 -5.33 -30.85
C ILE A 94 -16.56 -5.96 -29.52
N ALA A 95 -17.41 -6.98 -29.57
CA ALA A 95 -18.04 -7.56 -28.39
C ALA A 95 -17.04 -8.08 -27.34
N SER A 96 -15.84 -8.51 -27.76
CA SER A 96 -14.77 -8.99 -26.86
C SER A 96 -14.08 -7.87 -26.04
N GLU A 97 -14.29 -6.61 -26.41
CA GLU A 97 -13.70 -5.44 -25.75
C GLU A 97 -14.76 -4.56 -25.06
N ALA A 98 -16.02 -5.00 -25.11
CA ALA A 98 -17.14 -4.23 -24.60
C ALA A 98 -17.20 -4.25 -23.08
N ASP A 99 -17.38 -3.08 -22.47
CA ASP A 99 -17.72 -2.92 -21.06
C ASP A 99 -19.23 -3.17 -20.82
N PHE A 100 -20.07 -2.88 -21.83
CA PHE A 100 -21.49 -3.20 -21.84
C PHE A 100 -22.01 -3.43 -23.26
N THR A 101 -23.20 -3.99 -23.38
CA THR A 101 -23.87 -4.22 -24.67
C THR A 101 -25.23 -3.52 -24.71
N ALA A 102 -25.57 -2.96 -25.87
CA ALA A 102 -26.87 -2.36 -26.13
C ALA A 102 -27.33 -2.66 -27.56
N GLY A 103 -28.56 -3.13 -27.75
CA GLY A 103 -29.09 -3.48 -29.06
C GLY A 103 -28.28 -4.55 -29.82
N GLY A 104 -27.50 -5.39 -29.11
CA GLY A 104 -26.61 -6.38 -29.72
C GLY A 104 -25.22 -5.86 -30.11
N ALA A 105 -24.95 -4.57 -29.99
CA ALA A 105 -23.63 -3.96 -30.21
C ALA A 105 -22.85 -3.81 -28.90
N GLY A 106 -21.51 -3.91 -28.97
CA GLY A 106 -20.61 -3.70 -27.85
C GLY A 106 -20.19 -2.22 -27.72
N TYR A 107 -20.05 -1.75 -26.50
CA TYR A 107 -19.59 -0.40 -26.17
C TYR A 107 -18.53 -0.43 -25.07
N ALA A 108 -17.47 0.36 -25.22
CA ALA A 108 -16.47 0.58 -24.21
C ALA A 108 -16.60 1.97 -23.57
N LEU A 109 -16.19 2.03 -22.31
CA LEU A 109 -16.06 3.26 -21.54
C LEU A 109 -14.58 3.65 -21.49
N SER A 110 -14.24 4.86 -21.89
CA SER A 110 -12.90 5.43 -21.71
C SER A 110 -12.99 6.73 -20.89
N SER A 111 -11.96 7.03 -20.13
CA SER A 111 -11.84 8.30 -19.42
C SER A 111 -10.45 8.87 -19.66
N GLU A 112 -10.39 10.14 -20.07
CA GLU A 112 -9.12 10.81 -20.37
C GLU A 112 -8.33 11.14 -19.10
N THR A 113 -9.05 11.39 -18.00
CA THR A 113 -8.45 11.72 -16.72
C THR A 113 -8.95 10.75 -15.64
N THR A 114 -8.03 10.01 -15.06
CA THR A 114 -8.31 9.12 -13.94
C THR A 114 -7.36 9.43 -12.79
N PHE A 115 -7.89 9.36 -11.57
CA PHE A 115 -7.13 9.46 -10.34
C PHE A 115 -7.64 8.38 -9.39
N ASN A 116 -6.76 7.69 -8.70
CA ASN A 116 -7.15 6.53 -7.91
C ASN A 116 -6.76 6.63 -6.43
N LEU A 117 -6.09 7.70 -5.99
CA LEU A 117 -5.62 7.82 -4.60
C LEU A 117 -6.77 7.76 -3.59
N TYR A 118 -7.89 8.45 -3.82
CA TYR A 118 -9.05 8.44 -2.90
C TYR A 118 -9.58 7.02 -2.67
N ASP A 119 -9.86 6.29 -3.75
CA ASP A 119 -10.38 4.92 -3.65
C ASP A 119 -9.31 3.96 -3.13
N SER A 120 -8.03 4.22 -3.38
CA SER A 120 -6.88 3.50 -2.82
C SER A 120 -6.79 3.65 -1.30
N ILE A 121 -6.99 4.84 -0.76
CA ILE A 121 -7.05 5.05 0.70
C ILE A 121 -8.24 4.31 1.31
N ARG A 122 -9.41 4.30 0.67
CA ARG A 122 -10.56 3.50 1.11
C ARG A 122 -10.22 2.00 1.13
N LEU A 123 -9.53 1.51 0.10
CA LEU A 123 -9.09 0.11 0.00
C LEU A 123 -8.08 -0.25 1.09
N PHE A 124 -7.14 0.65 1.40
CA PHE A 124 -6.20 0.50 2.50
C PHE A 124 -6.91 0.30 3.84
N TYR A 125 -7.84 1.21 4.19
CA TYR A 125 -8.57 1.11 5.45
C TYR A 125 -9.51 -0.11 5.50
N ALA A 126 -10.13 -0.49 4.38
CA ALA A 126 -10.96 -1.69 4.29
C ALA A 126 -10.19 -2.99 4.58
N ASN A 127 -8.87 -2.99 4.35
CA ASN A 127 -7.97 -4.12 4.57
C ASN A 127 -7.16 -4.02 5.88
N GLY A 128 -7.61 -3.23 6.85
CA GLY A 128 -7.00 -3.14 8.18
C GLY A 128 -5.93 -2.05 8.30
N GLY A 129 -5.91 -1.10 7.37
CA GLY A 129 -5.05 0.07 7.46
C GLY A 129 -5.28 0.88 8.73
N GLY A 130 -4.20 1.45 9.26
CA GLY A 130 -4.20 2.30 10.44
C GLY A 130 -3.71 3.71 10.10
N THR A 131 -3.00 4.33 11.05
CA THR A 131 -2.32 5.60 10.83
C THR A 131 -1.43 5.54 9.58
N CYS A 132 -1.54 6.54 8.72
CA CYS A 132 -0.69 6.67 7.53
C CYS A 132 -0.40 8.15 7.23
N TYR A 133 0.47 8.39 6.28
CA TYR A 133 0.73 9.71 5.73
C TYR A 133 0.21 9.79 4.30
N VAL A 134 -0.27 10.97 3.93
CA VAL A 134 -0.66 11.30 2.55
C VAL A 134 0.12 12.52 2.09
N VAL A 135 0.65 12.46 0.88
CA VAL A 135 1.28 13.58 0.19
C VAL A 135 0.47 13.87 -1.06
N SER A 136 -0.19 15.02 -1.06
CA SER A 136 -0.83 15.52 -2.28
C SER A 136 0.24 15.95 -3.28
N ALA A 137 0.34 15.26 -4.40
CA ALA A 137 1.25 15.63 -5.48
C ALA A 137 0.72 16.80 -6.34
N GLY A 138 -0.58 17.08 -6.24
CA GLY A 138 -1.29 18.11 -6.99
C GLY A 138 -2.79 17.93 -6.90
N SER A 139 -3.54 18.71 -7.68
CA SER A 139 -4.99 18.70 -7.74
C SER A 139 -5.51 17.89 -8.95
N TYR A 140 -6.79 17.53 -8.92
CA TYR A 140 -7.46 16.91 -10.08
C TYR A 140 -7.61 17.84 -11.31
N ALA A 141 -7.32 19.13 -11.14
CA ALA A 141 -7.36 20.10 -12.24
C ALA A 141 -6.00 20.23 -12.95
N ASP A 142 -4.95 19.59 -12.43
CA ASP A 142 -3.61 19.68 -12.99
C ASP A 142 -3.50 18.88 -14.31
N ASP A 143 -2.62 19.32 -15.19
CA ASP A 143 -2.39 18.68 -16.48
C ASP A 143 -1.87 17.23 -16.28
N PRO A 144 -2.57 16.22 -16.81
CA PRO A 144 -2.11 14.82 -16.75
C PRO A 144 -0.69 14.60 -17.30
N ALA A 145 -0.22 15.42 -18.23
CA ALA A 145 1.13 15.36 -18.78
C ALA A 145 2.21 15.68 -17.72
N GLN A 146 1.86 16.37 -16.64
CA GLN A 146 2.77 16.69 -15.54
C GLN A 146 2.75 15.65 -14.41
N ARG A 147 1.91 14.60 -14.52
CA ARG A 147 1.72 13.60 -13.45
C ARG A 147 3.02 12.93 -13.02
N ALA A 148 3.87 12.55 -13.95
CA ALA A 148 5.15 11.90 -13.63
C ALA A 148 6.04 12.82 -12.76
N ALA A 149 6.17 14.08 -13.13
CA ALA A 149 6.96 15.07 -12.38
C ALA A 149 6.33 15.35 -11.00
N ALA A 150 5.00 15.44 -10.92
CA ALA A 150 4.27 15.66 -9.68
C ALA A 150 4.44 14.50 -8.69
N LEU A 151 4.33 13.24 -9.15
CA LEU A 151 4.56 12.06 -8.31
C LEU A 151 6.01 11.95 -7.85
N GLN A 152 7.00 12.30 -8.69
CA GLN A 152 8.40 12.37 -8.29
C GLN A 152 8.65 13.44 -7.22
N ALA A 153 8.04 14.62 -7.35
CA ALA A 153 8.10 15.67 -6.33
C ALA A 153 7.46 15.21 -5.01
N GLY A 154 6.33 14.52 -5.07
CA GLY A 154 5.69 13.92 -3.90
C GLY A 154 6.56 12.85 -3.22
N LEU A 155 7.25 12.01 -3.99
CA LEU A 155 8.21 11.04 -3.48
C LEU A 155 9.42 11.73 -2.81
N ALA A 156 9.93 12.81 -3.42
CA ALA A 156 11.02 13.59 -2.84
C ALA A 156 10.63 14.25 -1.51
N ALA A 157 9.39 14.71 -1.38
CA ALA A 157 8.86 15.30 -0.13
C ALA A 157 8.83 14.31 1.04
N VAL A 158 8.82 13.00 0.77
CA VAL A 158 8.85 11.93 1.79
C VAL A 158 10.28 11.56 2.20
N HIS A 159 11.30 12.01 1.45
CA HIS A 159 12.66 11.52 1.63
C HIS A 159 13.15 11.64 3.09
N ASP A 160 13.02 12.81 3.70
CA ASP A 160 13.52 13.06 5.06
C ASP A 160 12.49 12.81 6.17
N LEU A 161 11.29 12.33 5.82
CA LEU A 161 10.28 11.98 6.78
C LEU A 161 10.67 10.70 7.51
N THR A 162 10.77 10.75 8.83
CA THR A 162 10.96 9.59 9.70
C THR A 162 9.61 9.01 10.12
N GLY A 163 9.54 7.69 10.25
CA GLY A 163 8.35 6.97 10.74
C GLY A 163 7.60 6.15 9.70
N PRO A 164 7.40 6.59 8.42
CA PRO A 164 6.84 5.69 7.42
C PRO A 164 7.75 4.48 7.18
N THR A 165 7.12 3.31 7.06
CA THR A 165 7.80 2.04 6.79
C THR A 165 7.43 1.44 5.44
N MET A 166 6.46 2.03 4.74
CA MET A 166 5.97 1.57 3.43
C MET A 166 5.73 2.76 2.50
N LEU A 167 6.29 2.74 1.30
CA LEU A 167 6.00 3.66 0.20
C LEU A 167 4.94 3.04 -0.71
N VAL A 168 3.88 3.77 -1.00
CA VAL A 168 2.75 3.34 -1.85
C VAL A 168 2.36 4.49 -2.78
N ILE A 169 2.52 4.31 -4.08
CA ILE A 169 2.16 5.31 -5.10
C ILE A 169 1.21 4.66 -6.12
N PRO A 170 -0.09 4.53 -5.81
CA PRO A 170 -1.03 3.81 -6.67
C PRO A 170 -1.16 4.45 -8.06
N GLU A 171 -1.04 5.78 -8.15
CA GLU A 171 -1.10 6.52 -9.40
C GLU A 171 0.12 6.35 -10.30
N ALA A 172 1.18 5.69 -9.83
CA ALA A 172 2.28 5.27 -10.69
C ALA A 172 1.79 4.39 -11.86
N THR A 173 0.72 3.62 -11.62
CA THR A 173 0.12 2.75 -12.64
C THR A 173 -0.61 3.49 -13.76
N LEU A 174 -0.82 4.79 -13.62
CA LEU A 174 -1.44 5.66 -14.62
C LEU A 174 -0.41 6.37 -15.50
N LEU A 175 0.88 6.12 -15.28
CA LEU A 175 1.98 6.68 -16.06
C LEU A 175 2.24 5.86 -17.32
N GLU A 176 2.85 6.51 -18.30
CA GLU A 176 3.49 5.81 -19.42
C GLU A 176 4.62 4.90 -18.90
N LEU A 177 4.89 3.81 -19.61
CA LEU A 177 5.79 2.75 -19.13
C LEU A 177 7.18 3.25 -18.72
N ASN A 178 7.76 4.19 -19.49
CA ASN A 178 9.08 4.74 -19.16
C ASN A 178 9.07 5.59 -17.89
N ASP A 179 8.08 6.44 -17.70
CA ASP A 179 7.93 7.27 -16.50
C ASP A 179 7.63 6.41 -15.28
N TYR A 180 6.82 5.36 -15.46
CA TYR A 180 6.60 4.36 -14.41
C TYR A 180 7.92 3.69 -13.98
N ARG A 181 8.76 3.27 -14.93
CA ARG A 181 10.07 2.65 -14.63
C ARG A 181 10.97 3.59 -13.84
N LEU A 182 11.03 4.86 -14.22
CA LEU A 182 11.83 5.89 -13.52
C LEU A 182 11.33 6.11 -12.09
N LEU A 183 10.02 6.27 -11.91
CA LEU A 183 9.43 6.47 -10.58
C LEU A 183 9.64 5.25 -9.68
N ARG A 184 9.40 4.04 -10.19
CA ARG A 184 9.65 2.79 -9.48
C ARG A 184 11.10 2.66 -9.03
N GLN A 185 12.06 2.97 -9.91
CA GLN A 185 13.49 2.95 -9.57
C GLN A 185 13.80 3.98 -8.48
N ALA A 186 13.23 5.18 -8.55
CA ALA A 186 13.39 6.20 -7.51
C ALA A 186 12.83 5.76 -6.15
N MET A 187 11.67 5.07 -6.14
CA MET A 187 11.11 4.48 -4.91
C MET A 187 12.06 3.46 -4.28
N LEU A 188 12.61 2.54 -5.08
CA LEU A 188 13.54 1.52 -4.62
C LEU A 188 14.85 2.13 -4.10
N THR A 189 15.41 3.10 -4.82
CA THR A 189 16.61 3.82 -4.42
C THR A 189 16.40 4.53 -3.09
N GLN A 190 15.30 5.27 -2.93
CA GLN A 190 14.99 5.94 -1.67
C GLN A 190 14.87 4.95 -0.49
N CYS A 191 14.27 3.77 -0.71
CA CYS A 191 14.19 2.75 0.33
C CYS A 191 15.58 2.18 0.68
N ALA A 192 16.46 1.99 -0.30
CA ALA A 192 17.82 1.52 -0.08
C ALA A 192 18.70 2.54 0.64
N ASP A 193 18.54 3.82 0.32
CA ASP A 193 19.29 4.91 0.96
C ASP A 193 18.88 5.10 2.43
N LYS A 194 17.58 5.05 2.70
CA LYS A 194 17.03 5.25 4.06
C LYS A 194 17.08 4.01 4.94
N GLN A 195 16.99 2.82 4.38
CA GLN A 195 17.00 1.51 5.08
C GLN A 195 15.94 1.37 6.20
N ASP A 196 14.92 2.23 6.22
CA ASP A 196 13.86 2.28 7.22
C ASP A 196 12.49 1.89 6.68
N ARG A 197 12.37 1.73 5.36
CA ARG A 197 11.10 1.49 4.65
C ARG A 197 11.26 0.55 3.46
N VAL A 198 10.11 0.08 2.96
CA VAL A 198 10.01 -0.75 1.77
C VAL A 198 9.02 -0.14 0.77
N ALA A 199 9.18 -0.42 -0.52
CA ALA A 199 8.28 0.00 -1.57
C ALA A 199 7.31 -1.15 -1.93
N ILE A 200 6.01 -0.87 -1.93
CA ILE A 200 4.98 -1.80 -2.44
C ILE A 200 4.64 -1.35 -3.86
N LEU A 201 4.90 -2.21 -4.83
CA LEU A 201 4.84 -1.92 -6.25
C LEU A 201 3.71 -2.69 -6.93
N ASP A 202 3.06 -2.05 -7.87
CA ASP A 202 2.01 -2.63 -8.70
C ASP A 202 2.54 -2.97 -10.10
N VAL A 203 2.11 -4.06 -10.69
CA VAL A 203 2.45 -4.37 -12.08
C VAL A 203 1.49 -3.64 -13.01
N ILE A 204 2.02 -2.66 -13.75
CA ILE A 204 1.26 -1.84 -14.69
C ILE A 204 0.61 -2.69 -15.79
N GLY A 205 -0.60 -2.30 -16.22
CA GLY A 205 -1.33 -2.92 -17.32
C GLY A 205 -1.98 -4.26 -16.97
N THR A 206 -2.00 -4.68 -15.68
CA THR A 206 -2.74 -5.87 -15.24
C THR A 206 -4.17 -5.58 -14.78
N ASP A 207 -4.71 -4.41 -15.13
CA ASP A 207 -6.08 -3.94 -14.87
C ASP A 207 -7.11 -4.50 -15.87
N ARG A 208 -6.67 -5.00 -17.03
CA ARG A 208 -7.54 -5.58 -18.06
C ARG A 208 -8.20 -6.87 -17.57
N SER A 209 -9.51 -6.95 -17.77
CA SER A 209 -10.29 -8.18 -17.52
C SER A 209 -10.57 -8.92 -18.81
N PHE A 210 -10.55 -10.24 -18.76
CA PHE A 210 -10.91 -11.10 -19.88
C PHE A 210 -12.23 -11.83 -19.57
N PRO A 211 -13.35 -11.49 -20.25
CA PRO A 211 -14.69 -11.98 -19.90
C PRO A 211 -14.90 -13.48 -20.15
N SER A 212 -14.20 -14.05 -21.12
CA SER A 212 -14.25 -15.49 -21.42
C SER A 212 -12.82 -16.01 -21.51
N ALA A 213 -12.43 -16.78 -20.52
CA ALA A 213 -11.05 -17.18 -20.30
C ALA A 213 -10.57 -18.20 -21.34
N ASP A 214 -10.10 -17.74 -22.47
CA ASP A 214 -8.98 -18.43 -23.10
C ASP A 214 -7.75 -18.21 -22.19
N LEU A 215 -7.45 -19.20 -21.34
CA LEU A 215 -6.34 -19.14 -20.40
C LEU A 215 -5.00 -18.87 -21.09
N ARG A 216 -4.82 -19.28 -22.35
CA ARG A 216 -3.60 -19.01 -23.11
C ARG A 216 -3.44 -17.53 -23.45
N THR A 217 -4.53 -16.87 -23.80
CA THR A 217 -4.52 -15.40 -24.03
C THR A 217 -4.19 -14.65 -22.75
N VAL A 218 -4.77 -15.07 -21.62
CA VAL A 218 -4.46 -14.50 -20.29
C VAL A 218 -3.00 -14.72 -19.91
N GLU A 219 -2.47 -15.92 -20.13
CA GLU A 219 -1.08 -16.28 -19.84
C GLU A 219 -0.10 -15.43 -20.65
N THR A 220 -0.30 -15.34 -21.98
CA THR A 220 0.53 -14.52 -22.86
C THR A 220 0.49 -13.05 -22.43
N TYR A 221 -0.71 -12.52 -22.18
CA TYR A 221 -0.87 -11.13 -21.75
C TYR A 221 -0.17 -10.85 -20.44
N LEU A 222 -0.35 -11.73 -19.44
CA LEU A 222 0.32 -11.60 -18.14
C LEU A 222 1.84 -11.66 -18.29
N HIS A 223 2.35 -12.60 -19.09
CA HIS A 223 3.78 -12.73 -19.35
C HIS A 223 4.38 -11.43 -19.91
N ASP A 224 3.72 -10.81 -20.91
CA ASP A 224 4.18 -9.56 -21.49
C ASP A 224 4.20 -8.41 -20.46
N ARG A 225 3.16 -8.29 -19.64
CA ARG A 225 3.10 -7.25 -18.57
C ARG A 225 4.18 -7.47 -17.50
N ILE A 226 4.45 -8.72 -17.16
CA ILE A 226 5.52 -9.08 -16.21
C ILE A 226 6.91 -8.79 -16.82
N ALA A 227 7.12 -9.08 -18.10
CA ALA A 227 8.37 -8.74 -18.78
C ALA A 227 8.60 -7.22 -18.81
N ASP A 228 7.58 -6.42 -19.15
CA ASP A 228 7.63 -4.95 -19.08
C ASP A 228 7.95 -4.44 -17.67
N PHE A 229 7.37 -5.09 -16.64
CA PHE A 229 7.65 -4.76 -15.25
C PHE A 229 9.07 -5.13 -14.84
N ARG A 230 9.59 -6.29 -15.20
CA ARG A 230 10.95 -6.75 -14.84
C ARG A 230 12.04 -5.96 -15.54
N ASP A 231 11.76 -5.38 -16.70
CA ASP A 231 12.75 -4.64 -17.50
C ASP A 231 13.34 -3.46 -16.70
N GLY A 232 14.67 -3.38 -16.70
CA GLY A 232 15.43 -2.35 -15.99
C GLY A 232 15.61 -2.55 -14.48
N LEU A 233 14.93 -3.51 -13.83
CA LEU A 233 15.08 -3.74 -12.38
C LEU A 233 16.46 -4.28 -11.99
N ALA A 234 17.06 -5.11 -12.82
CA ALA A 234 18.37 -5.71 -12.55
C ALA A 234 19.54 -4.72 -12.55
N ALA A 235 19.32 -3.47 -12.94
CA ALA A 235 20.35 -2.43 -13.00
C ALA A 235 20.86 -1.99 -11.60
N ALA A 236 20.05 -2.19 -10.55
CA ALA A 236 20.40 -1.81 -9.18
C ALA A 236 20.02 -2.94 -8.20
N PRO A 237 20.74 -4.08 -8.21
CA PRO A 237 20.37 -5.28 -7.47
C PRO A 237 20.31 -5.08 -5.95
N GLU A 238 21.11 -4.17 -5.41
CA GLU A 238 21.14 -3.84 -3.97
C GLU A 238 19.83 -3.20 -3.47
N THR A 239 19.00 -2.67 -4.38
CA THR A 239 17.71 -2.06 -4.04
C THR A 239 16.56 -3.08 -4.00
N LEU A 240 16.71 -4.24 -4.65
CA LEU A 240 15.64 -5.22 -4.88
C LEU A 240 15.05 -5.78 -3.58
N LYS A 241 15.86 -5.96 -2.54
CA LYS A 241 15.40 -6.43 -1.22
C LYS A 241 14.41 -5.48 -0.52
N PHE A 242 14.28 -4.24 -1.00
CA PHE A 242 13.34 -3.24 -0.47
C PHE A 242 12.06 -3.14 -1.29
N GLY A 243 11.96 -3.83 -2.42
CA GLY A 243 10.78 -3.84 -3.29
C GLY A 243 9.91 -5.08 -3.11
N MET A 244 8.59 -4.90 -3.08
CA MET A 244 7.58 -5.95 -3.03
C MET A 244 6.56 -5.69 -4.13
N ALA A 245 6.61 -6.51 -5.20
CA ALA A 245 5.71 -6.37 -6.34
C ALA A 245 4.50 -7.29 -6.20
N TYR A 246 3.32 -6.77 -6.60
CA TYR A 246 2.06 -7.51 -6.56
C TYR A 246 1.28 -7.38 -7.87
N ALA A 247 0.61 -8.46 -8.24
CA ALA A 247 -0.28 -8.57 -9.40
C ALA A 247 -1.39 -9.62 -9.14
N PRO A 248 -2.48 -9.54 -9.89
CA PRO A 248 -2.94 -8.46 -10.76
C PRO A 248 -3.71 -7.37 -9.99
N PHE A 249 -4.32 -6.43 -10.72
CA PHE A 249 -5.27 -5.47 -10.17
C PHE A 249 -6.48 -6.15 -9.54
N LEU A 250 -7.21 -5.38 -8.74
CA LEU A 250 -8.32 -5.87 -7.93
C LEU A 250 -9.64 -5.23 -8.38
N LYS A 251 -10.64 -6.04 -8.63
CA LYS A 251 -12.03 -5.59 -8.75
C LYS A 251 -12.58 -5.40 -7.35
N THR A 252 -12.97 -4.17 -7.01
CA THR A 252 -13.43 -3.84 -5.66
C THR A 252 -14.94 -3.59 -5.64
N SER A 253 -15.53 -3.65 -4.44
CA SER A 253 -16.91 -3.26 -4.15
C SER A 253 -16.99 -1.88 -3.50
N LEU A 254 -15.94 -1.07 -3.62
CA LEU A 254 -15.88 0.26 -3.00
C LEU A 254 -16.70 1.31 -3.73
N VAL A 255 -16.90 1.12 -5.03
CA VAL A 255 -17.60 2.04 -5.92
C VAL A 255 -18.94 1.43 -6.31
N ASP A 256 -20.02 2.21 -6.16
CA ASP A 256 -21.39 1.76 -6.38
C ASP A 256 -22.02 2.48 -7.57
N VAL A 257 -23.10 1.92 -8.13
CA VAL A 257 -23.93 2.53 -9.17
C VAL A 257 -24.44 3.92 -8.74
N GLY A 258 -24.73 4.08 -7.44
CA GLY A 258 -25.19 5.34 -6.86
C GLY A 258 -24.15 6.48 -6.87
N ASP A 259 -22.87 6.17 -7.09
CA ASP A 259 -21.80 7.17 -7.20
C ASP A 259 -21.82 7.89 -8.56
N PHE A 260 -22.64 7.44 -9.51
CA PHE A 260 -22.68 7.95 -10.87
C PHE A 260 -23.99 8.66 -11.21
N SER A 261 -23.87 9.61 -12.10
CA SER A 261 -24.99 10.40 -12.64
C SER A 261 -24.71 10.76 -14.10
N PHE A 262 -25.65 11.46 -14.74
CA PHE A 262 -25.45 11.99 -16.09
C PHE A 262 -24.27 12.99 -16.19
N ALA A 263 -23.78 13.53 -15.08
CA ALA A 263 -22.59 14.37 -15.04
C ALA A 263 -21.30 13.61 -15.31
N ASN A 264 -21.32 12.28 -15.17
CA ASN A 264 -20.18 11.41 -15.41
C ASN A 264 -20.05 10.95 -16.87
N PHE A 265 -20.97 11.32 -17.75
CA PHE A 265 -20.76 11.16 -19.18
C PHE A 265 -19.97 12.34 -19.75
N ASP A 266 -19.06 12.04 -20.66
CA ASP A 266 -18.40 13.05 -21.47
C ASP A 266 -19.39 13.75 -22.42
N SER A 267 -19.14 15.02 -22.76
CA SER A 267 -19.99 15.80 -23.65
C SER A 267 -20.21 15.15 -25.02
N ASP A 268 -19.15 14.52 -25.56
CA ASP A 268 -19.18 13.84 -26.86
C ASP A 268 -20.08 12.60 -26.87
N SER A 269 -20.35 12.05 -25.69
CA SER A 269 -21.20 10.86 -25.52
C SER A 269 -22.69 11.16 -25.40
N LYS A 270 -23.08 12.43 -25.24
CA LYS A 270 -24.46 12.83 -25.03
C LYS A 270 -25.42 12.28 -26.09
N GLU A 271 -25.07 12.43 -27.37
CA GLU A 271 -25.91 11.97 -28.48
C GLU A 271 -26.00 10.45 -28.51
N THR A 272 -24.85 9.76 -28.41
CA THR A 272 -24.76 8.29 -28.40
C THR A 272 -25.58 7.69 -27.26
N VAL A 273 -25.38 8.17 -26.03
CA VAL A 273 -26.08 7.68 -24.85
C VAL A 273 -27.59 7.96 -24.96
N THR A 274 -27.98 9.15 -25.42
CA THR A 274 -29.38 9.50 -25.62
C THR A 274 -30.05 8.57 -26.63
N ALA A 275 -29.41 8.30 -27.76
CA ALA A 275 -29.91 7.38 -28.78
C ALA A 275 -30.06 5.94 -28.25
N LEU A 276 -29.06 5.44 -27.51
CA LEU A 276 -29.10 4.11 -26.91
C LEU A 276 -30.24 3.97 -25.88
N LEU A 277 -30.39 4.94 -24.99
CA LEU A 277 -31.45 4.92 -23.97
C LEU A 277 -32.83 5.12 -24.59
N ALA A 278 -32.97 5.96 -25.61
CA ALA A 278 -34.24 6.14 -26.33
C ALA A 278 -34.65 4.83 -27.06
N SER A 279 -33.71 4.16 -27.70
CA SER A 279 -33.94 2.83 -28.32
C SER A 279 -34.36 1.78 -27.29
N GLU A 280 -33.75 1.80 -26.10
CA GLU A 280 -34.09 0.89 -25.01
C GLU A 280 -35.50 1.19 -24.45
N ILE A 281 -35.89 2.48 -24.33
CA ILE A 281 -37.24 2.86 -23.93
C ILE A 281 -38.24 2.31 -24.97
N ASP A 282 -37.98 2.46 -26.27
CA ASP A 282 -38.85 1.95 -27.33
C ASP A 282 -38.96 0.42 -27.32
N ARG A 283 -37.92 -0.26 -26.87
CA ARG A 283 -37.92 -1.72 -26.69
C ARG A 283 -38.74 -2.18 -25.47
N LEU A 284 -38.67 -1.41 -24.37
CA LEU A 284 -39.32 -1.76 -23.12
C LEU A 284 -40.81 -1.42 -23.08
N TYR A 285 -41.22 -0.33 -23.75
CA TYR A 285 -42.56 0.22 -23.69
C TYR A 285 -43.22 0.25 -25.06
N PRO A 286 -44.53 -0.07 -25.18
CA PRO A 286 -45.27 0.09 -26.44
C PRO A 286 -45.24 1.53 -26.95
N ALA A 287 -45.22 1.73 -28.26
CA ALA A 287 -45.05 3.03 -28.90
C ALA A 287 -46.04 4.14 -28.46
N ARG A 288 -47.17 3.77 -27.88
CA ARG A 288 -48.22 4.70 -27.39
C ARG A 288 -48.31 4.76 -25.86
N ASP A 289 -47.35 4.17 -25.16
CA ASP A 289 -47.33 4.22 -23.68
C ASP A 289 -46.99 5.64 -23.22
N PRO A 290 -47.84 6.30 -22.39
CA PRO A 290 -47.53 7.62 -21.83
C PRO A 290 -46.25 7.65 -21.02
N ASN A 291 -45.85 6.54 -20.39
CA ASN A 291 -44.60 6.43 -19.66
C ASN A 291 -43.37 6.52 -20.57
N ALA A 292 -43.43 5.89 -21.78
CA ALA A 292 -42.36 6.02 -22.75
C ALA A 292 -42.09 7.48 -23.15
N GLN A 293 -43.17 8.25 -23.40
CA GLN A 293 -43.02 9.65 -23.74
C GLN A 293 -42.47 10.48 -22.56
N SER A 294 -42.97 10.19 -21.33
CA SER A 294 -42.45 10.85 -20.12
C SER A 294 -40.94 10.59 -19.94
N LEU A 295 -40.50 9.31 -20.07
CA LEU A 295 -39.09 8.94 -19.94
C LEU A 295 -38.20 9.58 -21.02
N LYS A 296 -38.69 9.69 -22.26
CA LYS A 296 -37.96 10.39 -23.33
C LYS A 296 -37.83 11.91 -23.06
N ASN A 297 -38.85 12.53 -22.48
CA ASN A 297 -38.77 13.91 -22.05
C ASN A 297 -37.77 14.09 -20.92
N ASP A 298 -37.84 13.24 -19.88
CA ASP A 298 -36.91 13.26 -18.77
C ASP A 298 -35.45 13.03 -19.25
N LEU A 299 -35.25 12.11 -20.22
CA LEU A 299 -33.95 11.82 -20.83
C LEU A 299 -33.37 13.03 -21.58
N ARG A 300 -34.23 13.82 -22.26
CA ARG A 300 -33.80 15.05 -22.91
C ARG A 300 -33.42 16.11 -21.86
N ASP A 301 -34.29 16.28 -20.85
CA ASP A 301 -34.19 17.36 -19.87
C ASP A 301 -33.06 17.17 -18.85
N VAL A 302 -32.67 15.91 -18.53
CA VAL A 302 -31.65 15.58 -17.53
C VAL A 302 -30.25 16.14 -17.88
N TRP A 303 -29.93 16.25 -19.16
CA TRP A 303 -28.63 16.75 -19.60
C TRP A 303 -28.37 18.19 -19.23
N ASP A 304 -29.40 19.03 -19.35
CA ASP A 304 -29.28 20.46 -19.13
C ASP A 304 -29.82 20.89 -17.74
N ALA A 305 -30.41 19.94 -17.00
CA ALA A 305 -30.87 20.16 -15.63
C ALA A 305 -29.71 20.43 -14.66
N LYS A 306 -29.94 21.33 -13.71
CA LYS A 306 -29.01 21.60 -12.60
C LYS A 306 -29.35 20.73 -11.38
N PRO A 307 -28.39 20.43 -10.49
CA PRO A 307 -28.72 19.87 -9.19
C PRO A 307 -29.68 20.78 -8.39
N PRO A 308 -30.69 20.25 -7.67
CA PRO A 308 -30.95 18.83 -7.44
C PRO A 308 -31.78 18.12 -8.51
N THR A 309 -32.38 18.87 -9.47
CA THR A 309 -33.29 18.33 -10.50
C THR A 309 -32.63 17.23 -11.32
N ARG A 310 -31.38 17.42 -11.73
CA ARG A 310 -30.60 16.37 -12.44
C ARG A 310 -30.54 15.07 -11.68
N THR A 311 -30.33 15.12 -10.37
CA THR A 311 -30.27 13.94 -9.50
C THR A 311 -31.60 13.19 -9.48
N VAL A 312 -32.71 13.91 -9.33
CA VAL A 312 -34.05 13.31 -9.28
C VAL A 312 -34.41 12.67 -10.63
N LEU A 313 -34.19 13.36 -11.74
CA LEU A 313 -34.42 12.82 -13.09
C LEU A 313 -33.53 11.60 -13.36
N GLY A 314 -32.25 11.69 -13.00
CA GLY A 314 -31.30 10.60 -13.15
C GLY A 314 -31.72 9.34 -12.36
N GLN A 315 -32.09 9.48 -11.11
CA GLN A 315 -32.59 8.36 -10.28
C GLN A 315 -33.85 7.72 -10.87
N LYS A 316 -34.80 8.52 -11.37
CA LYS A 316 -35.99 8.03 -12.06
C LYS A 316 -35.62 7.22 -13.31
N LEU A 317 -34.72 7.74 -14.13
CA LEU A 317 -34.26 7.07 -15.36
C LEU A 317 -33.52 5.75 -15.04
N VAL A 318 -32.64 5.74 -14.04
CA VAL A 318 -31.92 4.52 -13.59
C VAL A 318 -32.90 3.44 -13.13
N ALA A 319 -33.94 3.82 -12.39
CA ALA A 319 -34.94 2.88 -11.88
C ALA A 319 -35.81 2.27 -13.00
N GLN A 320 -35.98 2.96 -14.13
CA GLN A 320 -36.91 2.59 -15.19
C GLN A 320 -36.19 2.01 -16.44
N ILE A 321 -34.90 2.28 -16.60
CA ILE A 321 -34.11 1.87 -17.78
C ILE A 321 -32.95 0.97 -17.34
N PRO A 322 -33.09 -0.36 -17.40
CA PRO A 322 -32.04 -1.31 -16.98
C PRO A 322 -30.70 -1.09 -17.68
N LEU A 323 -30.72 -0.68 -18.95
CA LEU A 323 -29.49 -0.34 -19.70
C LEU A 323 -28.69 0.76 -19.01
N LEU A 324 -29.34 1.82 -18.51
CA LEU A 324 -28.65 2.92 -17.82
C LEU A 324 -27.99 2.44 -16.51
N SER A 325 -28.72 1.59 -15.74
CA SER A 325 -28.16 0.95 -14.56
C SER A 325 -26.95 0.08 -14.91
N GLY A 326 -27.03 -0.65 -16.05
CA GLY A 326 -25.90 -1.43 -16.58
C GLY A 326 -24.70 -0.57 -16.98
N ILE A 327 -24.90 0.58 -17.60
CA ILE A 327 -23.82 1.51 -17.94
C ILE A 327 -23.15 2.06 -16.67
N PHE A 328 -23.94 2.47 -15.68
CA PHE A 328 -23.36 2.93 -14.39
C PHE A 328 -22.67 1.81 -13.62
N ALA A 329 -23.14 0.57 -13.73
CA ALA A 329 -22.44 -0.59 -13.18
C ALA A 329 -21.08 -0.83 -13.88
N ALA A 330 -21.02 -0.63 -15.20
CA ALA A 330 -19.77 -0.71 -15.95
C ALA A 330 -18.79 0.43 -15.58
N MET A 331 -19.30 1.66 -15.36
CA MET A 331 -18.49 2.77 -14.82
C MET A 331 -17.96 2.46 -13.42
N ALA A 332 -18.82 1.91 -12.55
CA ALA A 332 -18.44 1.49 -11.20
C ALA A 332 -17.36 0.39 -11.22
N ALA A 333 -17.51 -0.61 -12.09
CA ALA A 333 -16.51 -1.67 -12.25
C ALA A 333 -15.17 -1.10 -12.72
N LYS A 334 -15.18 -0.15 -13.65
CA LYS A 334 -13.98 0.46 -14.19
C LYS A 334 -13.25 1.32 -13.16
N ARG A 335 -13.93 2.21 -12.47
CA ARG A 335 -13.36 3.02 -11.38
C ARG A 335 -12.99 2.17 -10.17
N GLY A 336 -13.77 1.13 -9.87
CA GLY A 336 -13.51 0.19 -8.78
C GLY A 336 -12.42 -0.83 -9.08
N THR A 337 -11.80 -0.82 -10.27
CA THR A 337 -10.62 -1.63 -10.57
C THR A 337 -9.37 -0.87 -10.12
N LEU A 338 -8.75 -1.33 -9.03
CA LEU A 338 -7.67 -0.63 -8.34
C LEU A 338 -6.38 -1.45 -8.32
N PRO A 339 -5.21 -0.79 -8.28
CA PRO A 339 -3.93 -1.46 -8.07
C PRO A 339 -3.90 -2.13 -6.68
N PRO A 340 -3.17 -3.26 -6.51
CA PRO A 340 -3.16 -4.01 -5.26
C PRO A 340 -2.40 -3.36 -4.11
N SER A 341 -1.44 -2.49 -4.37
CA SER A 341 -0.53 -1.95 -3.33
C SER A 341 -1.24 -1.33 -2.12
N PRO A 342 -2.37 -0.61 -2.24
CA PRO A 342 -3.07 -0.08 -1.07
C PRO A 342 -3.68 -1.18 -0.19
N ALA A 343 -4.28 -2.21 -0.81
CA ALA A 343 -4.81 -3.36 -0.08
C ALA A 343 -3.69 -4.11 0.66
N ILE A 344 -2.56 -4.31 -0.02
CA ILE A 344 -1.37 -4.97 0.55
C ILE A 344 -0.80 -4.19 1.73
N ALA A 345 -0.72 -2.86 1.65
CA ALA A 345 -0.32 -2.03 2.78
C ALA A 345 -1.26 -2.21 3.99
N GLY A 346 -2.57 -2.30 3.74
CA GLY A 346 -3.57 -2.64 4.77
C GLY A 346 -3.35 -4.03 5.36
N ILE A 347 -3.12 -5.04 4.53
CA ILE A 347 -2.81 -6.41 4.97
C ILE A 347 -1.52 -6.46 5.80
N TYR A 348 -0.49 -5.68 5.45
CA TYR A 348 0.72 -5.60 6.26
C TYR A 348 0.40 -5.03 7.65
N THR A 349 -0.40 -3.97 7.71
CA THR A 349 -0.84 -3.38 8.97
C THR A 349 -1.65 -4.38 9.80
N GLN A 350 -2.61 -5.06 9.21
CA GLN A 350 -3.41 -6.08 9.89
C GLN A 350 -2.55 -7.26 10.40
N ASN A 351 -1.65 -7.76 9.56
CA ASN A 351 -0.75 -8.87 9.90
C ASN A 351 0.18 -8.51 11.06
N ASP A 352 0.81 -7.34 10.99
CA ASP A 352 1.74 -6.89 12.01
C ASP A 352 1.06 -6.71 13.37
N ASN A 353 -0.13 -6.10 13.38
CA ASN A 353 -0.92 -5.88 14.59
C ASN A 353 -1.45 -7.17 15.23
N SER A 354 -1.76 -8.20 14.42
CA SER A 354 -2.38 -9.43 14.90
C SER A 354 -1.38 -10.57 15.11
N ARG A 355 -0.30 -10.64 14.33
CA ARG A 355 0.61 -11.79 14.27
C ARG A 355 2.08 -11.42 14.42
N GLY A 356 2.43 -10.13 14.29
CA GLY A 356 3.79 -9.61 14.31
C GLY A 356 4.43 -9.51 12.93
N VAL A 357 5.34 -8.54 12.76
CA VAL A 357 6.05 -8.23 11.51
C VAL A 357 6.85 -9.41 10.94
N TRP A 358 7.28 -10.35 11.79
CA TRP A 358 8.01 -11.55 11.41
C TRP A 358 7.15 -12.63 10.74
N LYS A 359 5.82 -12.50 10.73
CA LYS A 359 4.92 -13.40 10.01
C LYS A 359 4.74 -12.93 8.58
N ALA A 360 4.83 -13.87 7.63
CA ALA A 360 4.60 -13.56 6.23
C ALA A 360 3.18 -13.02 6.00
N PRO A 361 3.01 -11.86 5.35
CA PRO A 361 1.69 -11.27 5.04
C PRO A 361 1.07 -11.94 3.80
N ALA A 362 0.92 -13.24 3.85
CA ALA A 362 0.32 -14.07 2.81
C ALA A 362 -0.68 -15.05 3.38
N ASN A 363 -1.50 -15.66 2.51
CA ASN A 363 -2.64 -16.50 2.88
C ASN A 363 -3.66 -15.75 3.75
N ILE A 364 -3.88 -14.48 3.41
CA ILE A 364 -4.79 -13.56 4.10
C ILE A 364 -5.82 -13.09 3.08
N GLY A 365 -7.11 -13.09 3.48
CA GLY A 365 -8.22 -12.63 2.65
C GLY A 365 -8.25 -11.12 2.49
N LEU A 366 -8.61 -10.67 1.29
CA LEU A 366 -8.80 -9.26 0.99
C LEU A 366 -10.26 -8.86 1.21
N SER A 367 -10.46 -7.77 1.92
CA SER A 367 -11.77 -7.15 2.15
C SER A 367 -12.10 -6.15 1.05
N ALA A 368 -13.40 -5.97 0.75
CA ALA A 368 -13.90 -5.10 -0.31
C ALA A 368 -13.34 -5.43 -1.71
N VAL A 369 -12.86 -6.66 -1.91
CA VAL A 369 -12.36 -7.18 -3.19
C VAL A 369 -13.24 -8.33 -3.63
N THR A 370 -13.81 -8.23 -4.81
CA THR A 370 -14.69 -9.26 -5.39
C THR A 370 -13.90 -10.32 -6.15
N ALA A 371 -12.88 -9.91 -6.89
CA ALA A 371 -12.01 -10.81 -7.65
C ALA A 371 -10.72 -10.08 -8.09
N PRO A 372 -9.63 -10.80 -8.41
CA PRO A 372 -8.55 -10.25 -9.21
C PRO A 372 -9.01 -10.05 -10.66
N THR A 373 -8.37 -9.16 -11.40
CA THR A 373 -8.68 -8.89 -12.82
C THR A 373 -8.32 -10.06 -13.72
N LEU A 374 -7.22 -10.76 -13.41
CA LEU A 374 -6.71 -11.91 -14.15
C LEU A 374 -6.80 -13.19 -13.30
N PRO A 375 -7.32 -14.29 -13.84
CA PRO A 375 -7.31 -15.58 -13.18
C PRO A 375 -5.91 -16.22 -13.31
N ILE A 376 -5.12 -16.20 -12.25
CA ILE A 376 -3.78 -16.80 -12.22
C ILE A 376 -3.91 -18.24 -11.70
N ASN A 377 -3.46 -19.22 -12.49
CA ASN A 377 -3.38 -20.63 -12.11
C ASN A 377 -1.98 -20.98 -11.54
N ASP A 378 -1.78 -22.25 -11.16
CA ASP A 378 -0.52 -22.69 -10.56
C ASP A 378 0.66 -22.57 -11.53
N ALA A 379 0.49 -22.95 -12.80
CA ALA A 379 1.54 -22.88 -13.81
C ALA A 379 2.00 -21.43 -14.08
N MET A 380 1.04 -20.49 -14.19
CA MET A 380 1.35 -19.06 -14.33
C MET A 380 2.10 -18.52 -13.09
N GLN A 381 1.75 -19.01 -11.90
CA GLN A 381 2.38 -18.57 -10.66
C GLN A 381 3.81 -19.10 -10.51
N ASP A 382 4.16 -20.25 -11.08
CA ASP A 382 5.49 -20.84 -10.94
C ASP A 382 6.58 -19.86 -11.42
N ASP A 383 6.42 -19.26 -12.62
CA ASP A 383 7.35 -18.25 -13.14
C ASP A 383 7.33 -16.93 -12.34
N LEU A 384 6.18 -16.56 -11.77
CA LEU A 384 6.07 -15.35 -10.96
C LEU A 384 6.76 -15.50 -9.61
N ASN A 385 6.68 -16.69 -9.02
CA ASN A 385 7.20 -16.98 -7.67
C ASN A 385 8.68 -17.41 -7.67
N VAL A 386 9.14 -18.13 -8.71
CA VAL A 386 10.52 -18.63 -8.81
C VAL A 386 11.07 -18.35 -10.22
N PRO A 387 11.15 -17.08 -10.65
CA PRO A 387 11.68 -16.75 -11.94
C PRO A 387 13.19 -16.97 -12.03
N LEU A 388 13.70 -17.20 -13.24
CA LEU A 388 15.14 -17.41 -13.47
C LEU A 388 15.98 -16.18 -13.12
N ASP A 389 15.46 -14.99 -13.36
CA ASP A 389 16.10 -13.71 -13.06
C ASP A 389 16.00 -13.31 -11.58
N GLY A 390 15.21 -14.03 -10.78
CA GLY A 390 14.97 -13.75 -9.37
C GLY A 390 14.00 -12.60 -9.09
N LEU A 391 13.48 -11.93 -10.12
CA LEU A 391 12.58 -10.78 -9.97
C LEU A 391 11.13 -11.23 -9.70
N VAL A 392 10.85 -11.56 -8.45
CA VAL A 392 9.57 -12.15 -8.02
C VAL A 392 8.43 -11.14 -8.08
N VAL A 393 7.28 -11.61 -8.54
CA VAL A 393 6.01 -10.90 -8.43
C VAL A 393 5.03 -11.75 -7.62
N ASN A 394 4.57 -11.21 -6.49
CA ASN A 394 3.61 -11.89 -5.63
C ASN A 394 2.22 -11.86 -6.25
N THR A 395 1.52 -12.98 -6.21
CA THR A 395 0.21 -13.11 -6.83
C THR A 395 -0.94 -12.89 -5.84
N ILE A 396 -2.05 -12.39 -6.37
CA ILE A 396 -3.34 -12.36 -5.67
C ILE A 396 -4.28 -13.27 -6.46
N ARG A 397 -4.87 -14.25 -5.77
CA ARG A 397 -5.65 -15.33 -6.40
C ARG A 397 -6.98 -15.53 -5.69
N SER A 398 -7.98 -15.93 -6.46
CA SER A 398 -9.26 -16.40 -5.92
C SER A 398 -9.24 -17.91 -5.69
N PHE A 399 -9.69 -18.34 -4.53
CA PHE A 399 -9.82 -19.75 -4.15
C PHE A 399 -11.26 -20.09 -3.86
N MET A 400 -11.69 -21.27 -4.31
CA MET A 400 -13.02 -21.77 -4.04
C MET A 400 -13.26 -21.84 -2.51
N ASN A 401 -14.38 -21.29 -2.06
CA ASN A 401 -14.80 -21.23 -0.65
C ASN A 401 -13.86 -20.46 0.30
N ARG A 402 -12.86 -19.74 -0.22
CA ARG A 402 -11.92 -18.95 0.59
C ARG A 402 -11.81 -17.49 0.15
N GLY A 403 -12.42 -17.15 -1.00
CA GLY A 403 -12.37 -15.80 -1.58
C GLY A 403 -11.01 -15.45 -2.19
N THR A 404 -10.75 -14.16 -2.32
CA THR A 404 -9.51 -13.63 -2.89
C THR A 404 -8.46 -13.46 -1.80
N LEU A 405 -7.29 -14.09 -2.00
CA LEU A 405 -6.20 -14.14 -1.03
C LEU A 405 -4.92 -13.56 -1.62
N VAL A 406 -4.11 -12.92 -0.77
CA VAL A 406 -2.70 -12.65 -1.04
C VAL A 406 -1.95 -13.98 -1.02
N TRP A 407 -1.29 -14.35 -2.14
CA TRP A 407 -0.70 -15.68 -2.31
C TRP A 407 0.78 -15.62 -2.66
N GLY A 408 1.51 -14.71 -2.00
CA GLY A 408 2.96 -14.53 -2.09
C GLY A 408 3.44 -13.51 -1.07
N ALA A 409 4.67 -13.66 -0.59
CA ALA A 409 5.30 -12.74 0.36
C ALA A 409 6.82 -12.71 0.16
N ARG A 410 7.26 -12.56 -1.08
CA ARG A 410 8.67 -12.43 -1.45
C ARG A 410 9.01 -11.00 -1.85
N THR A 411 10.26 -10.62 -1.65
CA THR A 411 10.84 -9.38 -2.18
C THR A 411 11.18 -9.56 -3.66
N LEU A 412 11.56 -8.49 -4.33
CA LEU A 412 12.11 -8.55 -5.69
C LEU A 412 13.48 -9.26 -5.76
N ASP A 413 14.14 -9.48 -4.62
CA ASP A 413 15.39 -10.25 -4.51
C ASP A 413 15.11 -11.73 -4.20
N GLY A 414 14.37 -12.38 -5.08
CA GLY A 414 13.86 -13.75 -4.88
C GLY A 414 14.92 -14.84 -4.93
N ASN A 415 16.07 -14.60 -5.56
CA ASN A 415 17.20 -15.53 -5.61
C ASN A 415 18.07 -15.47 -4.36
N SER A 416 17.98 -14.40 -3.57
CA SER A 416 18.71 -14.27 -2.32
C SER A 416 18.22 -15.28 -1.28
N SER A 417 19.12 -16.05 -0.70
CA SER A 417 18.78 -16.90 0.44
C SER A 417 18.54 -16.09 1.72
N GLU A 418 19.02 -14.86 1.78
CA GLU A 418 18.94 -13.97 2.93
C GLU A 418 17.71 -13.04 2.85
N TRP A 419 17.48 -12.39 1.71
CA TRP A 419 16.51 -11.29 1.56
C TRP A 419 15.21 -11.67 0.85
N ARG A 420 15.06 -12.92 0.44
CA ARG A 420 13.92 -13.41 -0.34
C ARG A 420 12.56 -13.06 0.25
N TYR A 421 12.41 -13.00 1.57
CA TYR A 421 11.12 -12.90 2.22
C TYR A 421 10.83 -11.50 2.77
N VAL A 422 9.63 -11.00 2.48
CA VAL A 422 9.10 -9.72 2.98
C VAL A 422 9.21 -9.63 4.51
N SER A 423 8.78 -10.68 5.21
CA SER A 423 8.80 -10.71 6.68
C SER A 423 10.22 -10.61 7.23
N VAL A 424 11.21 -11.21 6.59
CA VAL A 424 12.62 -11.13 7.01
C VAL A 424 13.14 -9.70 6.88
N ARG A 425 13.00 -9.07 5.69
CA ARG A 425 13.48 -7.69 5.48
C ARG A 425 12.81 -6.70 6.45
N ARG A 426 11.48 -6.81 6.61
CA ARG A 426 10.72 -5.92 7.50
C ARG A 426 11.05 -6.13 8.98
N THR A 427 11.30 -7.38 9.40
CA THR A 427 11.76 -7.68 10.77
C THR A 427 13.12 -7.06 11.05
N LEU A 428 14.04 -7.12 10.09
CA LEU A 428 15.35 -6.50 10.26
C LEU A 428 15.26 -4.98 10.30
N ILE A 429 14.45 -4.34 9.44
CA ILE A 429 14.16 -2.90 9.53
C ILE A 429 13.61 -2.55 10.93
N TYR A 430 12.66 -3.34 11.44
CA TYR A 430 12.09 -3.12 12.77
C TYR A 430 13.15 -3.17 13.87
N VAL A 431 14.04 -4.16 13.84
CA VAL A 431 15.13 -4.27 14.83
C VAL A 431 16.12 -3.14 14.66
N GLU A 432 16.58 -2.88 13.43
CA GLU A 432 17.55 -1.83 13.11
C GLU A 432 17.06 -0.46 13.62
N GLN A 433 15.82 -0.08 13.29
CA GLN A 433 15.25 1.21 13.69
C GLN A 433 14.95 1.29 15.19
N SER A 434 14.48 0.21 15.83
CA SER A 434 14.22 0.18 17.27
C SER A 434 15.50 0.33 18.07
N VAL A 435 16.57 -0.34 17.64
CA VAL A 435 17.89 -0.23 18.30
C VAL A 435 18.49 1.14 18.06
N ALA A 436 18.47 1.65 16.82
CA ALA A 436 19.00 2.97 16.49
C ALA A 436 18.37 4.07 17.35
N LEU A 437 17.04 4.12 17.43
CA LEU A 437 16.30 5.09 18.24
C LEU A 437 16.63 4.96 19.75
N ALA A 438 16.79 3.73 20.24
CA ALA A 438 17.11 3.49 21.64
C ALA A 438 18.55 3.87 22.02
N LEU A 439 19.45 3.91 21.03
CA LEU A 439 20.85 4.31 21.22
C LEU A 439 21.09 5.82 21.07
N GLU A 440 20.15 6.61 20.54
CA GLU A 440 20.28 8.06 20.42
C GLU A 440 20.64 8.75 21.76
N PRO A 441 20.02 8.41 22.91
CA PRO A 441 20.40 9.03 24.20
C PRO A 441 21.79 8.65 24.71
N ILE A 442 22.44 7.65 24.07
CA ILE A 442 23.78 7.18 24.46
C ILE A 442 24.88 7.93 23.69
N VAL A 443 24.50 8.67 22.64
CA VAL A 443 25.42 9.53 21.92
C VAL A 443 25.99 10.58 22.88
N PHE A 444 27.32 10.74 22.87
CA PHE A 444 28.12 11.54 23.81
C PHE A 444 28.33 10.94 25.20
N GLU A 445 27.80 9.76 25.52
CA GLU A 445 28.18 9.04 26.74
C GLU A 445 29.65 8.57 26.64
N PRO A 446 30.37 8.41 27.79
CA PRO A 446 31.73 7.89 27.78
C PRO A 446 31.84 6.54 27.09
N ASN A 447 32.78 6.39 26.17
CA ASN A 447 33.01 5.15 25.42
C ASN A 447 33.87 4.18 26.26
N VAL A 448 33.28 3.59 27.31
CA VAL A 448 33.93 2.73 28.31
C VAL A 448 33.17 1.43 28.52
N ALA A 449 33.81 0.45 29.17
CA ALA A 449 33.25 -0.88 29.39
C ALA A 449 31.87 -0.89 30.04
N GLN A 450 31.58 0.04 30.95
CA GLN A 450 30.28 0.17 31.58
C GLN A 450 29.18 0.54 30.58
N THR A 451 29.45 1.46 29.66
CA THR A 451 28.51 1.83 28.58
C THR A 451 28.29 0.66 27.63
N TRP A 452 29.35 -0.06 27.26
CA TRP A 452 29.25 -1.23 26.38
C TRP A 452 28.39 -2.33 27.00
N ALA A 453 28.57 -2.64 28.30
CA ALA A 453 27.75 -3.62 29.00
C ALA A 453 26.27 -3.20 29.07
N ARG A 454 26.00 -1.92 29.30
CA ARG A 454 24.65 -1.36 29.33
C ARG A 454 23.97 -1.49 27.96
N VAL A 455 24.64 -1.09 26.88
CA VAL A 455 24.15 -1.20 25.49
C VAL A 455 23.87 -2.66 25.14
N THR A 456 24.80 -3.56 25.41
CA THR A 456 24.65 -5.01 25.14
C THR A 456 23.41 -5.54 25.86
N ALA A 457 23.27 -5.28 27.15
CA ALA A 457 22.14 -5.77 27.95
C ALA A 457 20.78 -5.22 27.45
N MET A 458 20.72 -3.93 27.05
CA MET A 458 19.49 -3.34 26.48
C MET A 458 19.07 -4.08 25.21
N ILE A 459 20.00 -4.31 24.28
CA ILE A 459 19.73 -4.96 23.00
C ILE A 459 19.39 -6.44 23.21
N GLU A 460 20.13 -7.15 24.07
CA GLU A 460 19.84 -8.55 24.40
C GLU A 460 18.44 -8.73 25.00
N ASN A 461 18.03 -7.85 25.92
CA ASN A 461 16.68 -7.89 26.50
C ASN A 461 15.58 -7.68 25.44
N PHE A 462 15.77 -6.76 24.52
CA PHE A 462 14.85 -6.52 23.40
C PHE A 462 14.75 -7.74 22.48
N LEU A 463 15.89 -8.29 22.06
CA LEU A 463 15.95 -9.46 21.18
C LEU A 463 15.41 -10.72 21.85
N GLN A 464 15.63 -10.88 23.15
CA GLN A 464 15.04 -11.96 23.93
C GLN A 464 13.50 -11.85 23.95
N GLY A 465 12.98 -10.63 24.07
CA GLY A 465 11.54 -10.37 23.93
C GLY A 465 11.00 -10.79 22.56
N LEU A 466 11.70 -10.42 21.48
CA LEU A 466 11.34 -10.79 20.10
C LEU A 466 11.42 -12.33 19.89
N TRP A 467 12.45 -12.99 20.41
CA TRP A 467 12.59 -14.45 20.36
C TRP A 467 11.44 -15.16 21.09
N ARG A 468 11.07 -14.72 22.30
CA ARG A 468 9.92 -15.27 23.06
C ARG A 468 8.60 -15.13 22.32
N GLN A 469 8.43 -14.08 21.54
CA GLN A 469 7.26 -13.86 20.68
C GLN A 469 7.28 -14.70 19.39
N GLY A 470 8.39 -15.44 19.15
CA GLY A 470 8.56 -16.30 17.97
C GLY A 470 9.03 -15.55 16.72
N GLY A 471 9.64 -14.36 16.87
CA GLY A 471 10.21 -13.58 15.77
C GLY A 471 11.59 -14.06 15.33
N LEU A 472 12.30 -14.79 16.18
CA LEU A 472 13.62 -15.35 15.89
C LEU A 472 13.61 -16.87 16.02
N MET A 473 14.43 -17.54 15.20
CA MET A 473 14.62 -19.00 15.22
C MET A 473 15.63 -19.39 16.29
N GLY A 474 15.56 -20.63 16.72
CA GLY A 474 16.52 -21.27 17.63
C GLY A 474 15.86 -21.76 18.93
N PRO A 475 16.29 -22.95 19.43
CA PRO A 475 15.76 -23.53 20.68
C PRO A 475 16.16 -22.74 21.93
N THR A 476 17.27 -22.01 21.87
CA THR A 476 17.73 -21.14 22.96
C THR A 476 18.04 -19.73 22.44
N PRO A 477 18.05 -18.69 23.31
CA PRO A 477 18.41 -17.33 22.90
C PRO A 477 19.79 -17.26 22.20
N LYS A 478 20.76 -18.07 22.62
CA LYS A 478 22.11 -18.09 22.04
C LYS A 478 22.14 -18.60 20.60
N ASP A 479 21.15 -19.41 20.20
CA ASP A 479 21.00 -19.88 18.82
C ASP A 479 20.23 -18.87 17.96
N ALA A 480 19.49 -17.97 18.60
CA ALA A 480 18.60 -17.01 17.95
C ALA A 480 19.28 -15.68 17.62
N PHE A 481 20.18 -15.22 18.50
CA PHE A 481 20.88 -13.95 18.31
C PHE A 481 22.17 -13.88 19.14
N TYR A 482 23.03 -12.95 18.74
CA TYR A 482 24.14 -12.51 19.58
C TYR A 482 24.29 -10.99 19.48
N VAL A 483 24.85 -10.40 20.55
CA VAL A 483 25.20 -8.98 20.62
C VAL A 483 26.63 -8.88 21.13
N LYS A 484 27.47 -8.17 20.40
CA LYS A 484 28.87 -7.96 20.76
C LYS A 484 29.17 -6.46 20.77
N CYS A 485 29.83 -5.99 21.82
CA CYS A 485 30.32 -4.63 21.94
C CYS A 485 31.54 -4.60 22.88
N GLY A 486 32.67 -4.14 22.44
CA GLY A 486 33.84 -4.02 23.33
C GLY A 486 35.17 -3.82 22.58
N LEU A 487 36.14 -3.35 23.35
CA LEU A 487 37.54 -3.22 22.89
C LEU A 487 38.13 -4.59 22.66
N GLY A 488 38.77 -4.81 21.50
CA GLY A 488 39.31 -6.10 21.10
C GLY A 488 38.24 -7.12 20.64
N VAL A 489 36.96 -6.76 20.68
CA VAL A 489 35.82 -7.58 20.21
C VAL A 489 35.23 -6.97 18.92
N THR A 490 34.70 -5.75 19.00
CA THR A 490 34.11 -5.02 17.87
C THR A 490 34.85 -3.73 17.57
N MET A 491 35.66 -3.23 18.50
CA MET A 491 36.37 -1.96 18.41
C MET A 491 37.88 -2.14 18.60
N THR A 492 38.67 -1.37 17.89
CA THR A 492 40.11 -1.19 18.08
C THR A 492 40.38 0.00 18.99
N ALA A 493 41.63 0.15 19.46
CA ALA A 493 42.04 1.34 20.19
C ALA A 493 41.90 2.62 19.34
N GLN A 494 42.04 2.53 18.02
CA GLN A 494 41.82 3.64 17.11
C GLN A 494 40.35 4.07 17.05
N ASP A 495 39.41 3.09 17.06
CA ASP A 495 37.98 3.39 17.08
C ASP A 495 37.57 4.17 18.34
N LEU A 496 38.20 3.85 19.50
CA LEU A 496 37.97 4.64 20.72
C LEU A 496 38.51 6.07 20.60
N LEU A 497 39.68 6.25 20.00
CA LEU A 497 40.25 7.58 19.76
C LEU A 497 39.42 8.41 18.78
N ASP A 498 38.83 7.75 17.79
CA ASP A 498 37.94 8.35 16.80
C ASP A 498 36.50 8.53 17.35
N GLY A 499 36.24 8.19 18.61
CA GLY A 499 34.92 8.32 19.23
C GLY A 499 33.87 7.35 18.71
N ARG A 500 34.29 6.26 18.05
CA ARG A 500 33.37 5.25 17.50
C ARG A 500 33.02 4.18 18.54
N LEU A 501 31.71 3.97 18.76
CA LEU A 501 31.17 2.82 19.49
C LEU A 501 30.52 1.89 18.47
N ILE A 502 31.05 0.66 18.32
CA ILE A 502 30.60 -0.31 17.34
C ILE A 502 29.93 -1.47 18.06
N VAL A 503 28.65 -1.70 17.72
CA VAL A 503 27.85 -2.83 18.20
C VAL A 503 27.60 -3.78 17.02
N GLU A 504 27.92 -5.04 17.18
CA GLU A 504 27.64 -6.10 16.21
C GLU A 504 26.45 -6.93 16.71
N ILE A 505 25.41 -7.06 15.89
CA ILE A 505 24.19 -7.81 16.18
C ILE A 505 24.00 -8.87 15.11
N GLY A 506 23.96 -10.13 15.50
CA GLY A 506 23.58 -11.23 14.60
C GLY A 506 22.22 -11.79 14.96
N LEU A 507 21.38 -12.02 13.95
CA LEU A 507 19.99 -12.45 14.10
C LEU A 507 19.69 -13.68 13.23
N ALA A 508 18.88 -14.59 13.75
CA ALA A 508 18.29 -15.70 13.00
C ALA A 508 16.77 -15.48 12.82
N PRO A 509 16.33 -14.65 11.83
CA PRO A 509 14.92 -14.37 11.64
C PRO A 509 14.15 -15.62 11.19
N VAL A 510 12.89 -15.73 11.62
CA VAL A 510 12.00 -16.80 11.14
C VAL A 510 11.66 -16.62 9.67
N ARG A 511 11.51 -17.74 8.96
CA ARG A 511 11.14 -17.77 7.53
C ARG A 511 9.84 -18.55 7.36
N PRO A 512 8.98 -18.17 6.40
CA PRO A 512 7.75 -18.89 6.13
C PRO A 512 8.05 -20.27 5.49
N ALA A 513 7.17 -21.25 5.75
CA ALA A 513 7.10 -22.48 4.98
C ALA A 513 6.17 -22.25 3.79
N GLU A 514 6.70 -22.13 2.58
CA GLU A 514 5.92 -21.97 1.34
C GLU A 514 5.54 -23.33 0.74
N PHE A 515 6.41 -24.33 0.86
CA PHE A 515 6.20 -25.66 0.30
C PHE A 515 6.07 -26.70 1.40
N ILE A 516 4.90 -27.31 1.49
CA ILE A 516 4.62 -28.40 2.42
C ILE A 516 4.60 -29.71 1.64
N VAL A 517 5.58 -30.58 1.86
CA VAL A 517 5.68 -31.87 1.20
C VAL A 517 5.20 -32.96 2.15
N LEU A 518 4.08 -33.59 1.82
CA LEU A 518 3.56 -34.74 2.55
C LEU A 518 4.12 -36.03 1.91
N ARG A 519 4.85 -36.82 2.68
CA ARG A 519 5.29 -38.16 2.27
C ARG A 519 4.45 -39.20 3.01
N ILE A 520 3.56 -39.86 2.29
CA ILE A 520 2.69 -40.90 2.84
C ILE A 520 3.26 -42.25 2.41
N GLY A 521 3.72 -43.05 3.37
CA GLY A 521 4.14 -44.41 3.15
C GLY A 521 3.09 -45.41 3.65
N GLN A 522 2.81 -46.45 2.89
CA GLN A 522 1.94 -47.55 3.34
C GLN A 522 2.79 -48.49 4.23
N HIS A 523 2.38 -48.65 5.48
CA HIS A 523 2.99 -49.65 6.37
C HIS A 523 2.30 -50.98 6.11
N MET A 524 3.02 -51.95 5.52
CA MET A 524 2.53 -53.33 5.49
C MET A 524 2.68 -53.93 6.89
N GLN A 525 1.61 -54.42 7.46
CA GLN A 525 1.72 -55.27 8.65
C GLN A 525 2.52 -56.50 8.25
N GLY A 526 3.64 -56.66 8.94
CA GLY A 526 4.44 -57.90 8.80
C GLY A 526 3.58 -59.10 9.17
N ALA A 527 3.57 -60.11 8.29
CA ALA A 527 2.93 -61.40 8.54
C ALA A 527 3.61 -62.15 9.72
#